data_6a306685491c9e73ce035f3bf66adbd1
#
_entry.id   6a306685491c9e73ce035f3bf66adbd1
#
_cell.length_a   1.000
_cell.length_b   1.000
_cell.length_c   1.000
_cell.angle_alpha   90.00
_cell.angle_beta   90.00
_cell.angle_gamma   90.00
#
_symmetry.space_group_name_H-M   'P 1'
#
loop_
_entity.id
_entity.type
_entity.pdbx_description
1 polymer ?
#
loop_
_entity_poly.entity_id
_entity_poly.type
_entity_poly.pdbx_seq_one_letter_code
_entity_poly.pdbx_strand_id
1 'polypeptide(L)'
;MLRMLAMCVAVLCTAACSPKQMALNRMASALASATSVYDNDNDPEFVRLAAPSTLKTVEMLLKDAPNNTQLLRTACSGFTQYSYGFLHIEAELRASDAAAATELKSRAARMYQRARGYCLRGLALSRPEITLESLANDPAAALKNTTPADVPWLYWTAASWGAELSIAPNQLARIAELASVRALLNRARALDDRWESGAIHEALIAFDGLPPMLGGSAAAARADFDRAIELSAGKSVFAYVALASTMTDPVEKKKLLEAAVAIDAATLTSRRLTNLLAQRYARALLSGSR
;
A
#
# COMPACT_ATOMS: atom_id res chain seq x y z
N MET A 1 -9.67 25.64 -54.42
CA MET A 1 -9.49 26.05 -53.01
C MET A 1 -10.06 25.04 -51.99
N LEU A 2 -11.26 24.51 -52.17
CA LEU A 2 -11.88 23.59 -51.19
C LEU A 2 -11.12 22.25 -51.03
N ARG A 3 -10.50 21.69 -52.09
CA ARG A 3 -9.69 20.45 -52.00
C ARG A 3 -8.35 20.60 -51.32
N MET A 4 -7.73 21.79 -51.33
CA MET A 4 -6.49 22.06 -50.58
C MET A 4 -6.76 22.26 -49.10
N LEU A 5 -7.91 22.84 -48.73
CA LEU A 5 -8.29 23.00 -47.31
C LEU A 5 -8.57 21.65 -46.63
N ALA A 6 -9.20 20.69 -47.37
CA ALA A 6 -9.48 19.35 -46.86
C ALA A 6 -8.20 18.52 -46.63
N MET A 7 -7.15 18.74 -47.43
CA MET A 7 -5.87 18.03 -47.29
C MET A 7 -5.04 18.56 -46.10
N CYS A 8 -5.11 19.86 -45.78
CA CYS A 8 -4.45 20.43 -44.59
C CYS A 8 -5.12 20.01 -43.29
N VAL A 9 -6.45 19.81 -43.25
CA VAL A 9 -7.17 19.33 -42.06
C VAL A 9 -6.86 17.87 -41.79
N ALA A 10 -6.67 17.02 -42.80
CA ALA A 10 -6.32 15.60 -42.63
C ALA A 10 -4.91 15.38 -42.06
N VAL A 11 -3.97 16.29 -42.35
CA VAL A 11 -2.58 16.21 -41.79
C VAL A 11 -2.50 16.64 -40.32
N LEU A 12 -3.40 17.50 -39.86
CA LEU A 12 -3.48 17.94 -38.47
C LEU A 12 -4.06 16.89 -37.52
N CYS A 13 -4.84 15.92 -38.00
CA CYS A 13 -5.41 14.85 -37.19
C CYS A 13 -4.44 13.67 -36.93
N THR A 14 -3.29 13.59 -37.61
CA THR A 14 -2.31 12.50 -37.38
C THR A 14 -1.25 12.81 -36.31
N ALA A 15 -1.27 14.00 -35.71
CA ALA A 15 -0.32 14.42 -34.69
C ALA A 15 -0.62 13.90 -33.26
N ALA A 16 -1.67 13.09 -33.05
CA ALA A 16 -2.17 12.72 -31.73
C ALA A 16 -1.41 11.57 -31.05
N CYS A 17 -0.54 10.82 -31.72
CA CYS A 17 0.24 9.75 -31.10
C CYS A 17 1.72 9.93 -31.41
N SER A 18 2.45 10.62 -30.52
CA SER A 18 3.92 10.67 -30.59
C SER A 18 4.47 9.25 -30.40
N PRO A 19 5.39 8.77 -31.28
CA PRO A 19 6.06 7.47 -31.10
C PRO A 19 6.73 7.36 -29.71
N LYS A 20 7.24 8.47 -29.18
CA LYS A 20 7.77 8.57 -27.80
C LYS A 20 6.70 8.22 -26.78
N GLN A 21 5.49 8.79 -26.88
CA GLN A 21 4.40 8.52 -25.94
C GLN A 21 3.92 7.06 -26.01
N MET A 22 3.88 6.48 -27.21
CA MET A 22 3.54 5.06 -27.38
C MET A 22 4.59 4.15 -26.72
N ALA A 23 5.88 4.44 -26.89
CA ALA A 23 6.96 3.71 -26.26
C ALA A 23 6.89 3.82 -24.73
N LEU A 24 6.68 5.03 -24.20
CA LEU A 24 6.50 5.26 -22.76
C LEU A 24 5.31 4.48 -22.19
N ASN A 25 4.18 4.47 -22.86
CA ASN A 25 2.98 3.73 -22.43
C ASN A 25 3.22 2.21 -22.43
N ARG A 26 3.95 1.67 -23.42
CA ARG A 26 4.32 0.25 -23.44
C ARG A 26 5.28 -0.11 -22.29
N MET A 27 6.27 0.73 -22.01
CA MET A 27 7.17 0.54 -20.86
C MET A 27 6.41 0.65 -19.54
N ALA A 28 5.49 1.61 -19.44
CA ALA A 28 4.62 1.75 -18.26
C ALA A 28 3.80 0.49 -18.01
N SER A 29 3.19 -0.06 -19.07
CA SER A 29 2.41 -1.31 -18.97
C SER A 29 3.29 -2.51 -18.59
N ALA A 30 4.49 -2.62 -19.14
CA ALA A 30 5.43 -3.68 -18.79
C ALA A 30 5.88 -3.58 -17.32
N LEU A 31 6.19 -2.39 -16.83
CA LEU A 31 6.54 -2.18 -15.41
C LEU A 31 5.35 -2.40 -14.47
N ALA A 32 4.15 -2.02 -14.86
CA ALA A 32 2.94 -2.28 -14.07
C ALA A 32 2.65 -3.78 -13.96
N SER A 33 2.88 -4.55 -15.03
CA SER A 33 2.73 -6.01 -14.98
C SER A 33 3.87 -6.70 -14.20
N ALA A 34 5.06 -6.09 -14.13
CA ALA A 34 6.18 -6.63 -13.37
C ALA A 34 5.95 -6.64 -11.85
N THR A 35 4.98 -5.88 -11.32
CA THR A 35 4.62 -5.94 -9.89
C THR A 35 4.19 -7.35 -9.48
N SER A 36 3.43 -8.05 -10.31
CA SER A 36 3.03 -9.45 -10.04
C SER A 36 4.21 -10.43 -9.98
N VAL A 37 5.33 -10.12 -10.64
CA VAL A 37 6.57 -10.91 -10.54
C VAL A 37 7.16 -10.79 -9.16
N TYR A 38 7.20 -9.57 -8.58
CA TYR A 38 7.65 -9.36 -7.21
C TYR A 38 6.71 -9.99 -6.18
N ASP A 39 5.39 -9.82 -6.36
CA ASP A 39 4.39 -10.36 -5.43
C ASP A 39 4.45 -11.89 -5.33
N ASN A 40 4.82 -12.55 -6.42
CA ASN A 40 4.95 -14.01 -6.52
C ASN A 40 6.37 -14.53 -6.25
N ASP A 41 7.34 -13.67 -5.98
CA ASP A 41 8.72 -14.08 -5.76
C ASP A 41 8.88 -14.87 -4.45
N ASN A 42 9.78 -15.84 -4.46
CA ASN A 42 10.10 -16.67 -3.30
C ASN A 42 11.42 -16.30 -2.63
N ASP A 43 12.13 -15.29 -3.15
CA ASP A 43 13.37 -14.77 -2.58
C ASP A 43 13.22 -13.30 -2.17
N PRO A 44 12.80 -13.03 -0.91
CA PRO A 44 12.67 -11.66 -0.41
C PRO A 44 13.97 -10.86 -0.47
N GLU A 45 15.13 -11.49 -0.36
CA GLU A 45 16.42 -10.78 -0.42
C GLU A 45 16.73 -10.33 -1.84
N PHE A 46 16.47 -11.16 -2.84
CA PHE A 46 16.61 -10.76 -4.24
C PHE A 46 15.69 -9.58 -4.58
N VAL A 47 14.43 -9.64 -4.13
CA VAL A 47 13.48 -8.52 -4.31
C VAL A 47 13.94 -7.26 -3.58
N ARG A 48 14.48 -7.38 -2.36
CA ARG A 48 15.02 -6.25 -1.60
C ARG A 48 16.09 -5.49 -2.36
N LEU A 49 16.94 -6.20 -3.09
CA LEU A 49 18.03 -5.63 -3.90
C LEU A 49 17.55 -5.07 -5.24
N ALA A 50 16.58 -5.72 -5.89
CA ALA A 50 16.10 -5.36 -7.22
C ALA A 50 15.09 -4.21 -7.22
N ALA A 51 14.16 -4.19 -6.25
CA ALA A 51 13.05 -3.25 -6.22
C ALA A 51 13.46 -1.76 -6.24
N PRO A 52 14.54 -1.31 -5.54
CA PRO A 52 14.97 0.09 -5.60
C PRO A 52 15.29 0.57 -7.01
N SER A 53 15.95 -0.24 -7.83
CA SER A 53 16.30 0.10 -9.21
C SER A 53 15.04 0.22 -10.08
N THR A 54 14.08 -0.70 -9.92
CA THR A 54 12.79 -0.62 -10.61
C THR A 54 12.01 0.62 -10.23
N LEU A 55 11.93 0.96 -8.93
CA LEU A 55 11.25 2.16 -8.46
C LEU A 55 11.91 3.43 -8.99
N LYS A 56 13.26 3.46 -9.08
CA LYS A 56 13.97 4.58 -9.71
C LYS A 56 13.68 4.69 -11.20
N THR A 57 13.56 3.60 -11.91
CA THR A 57 13.17 3.59 -13.33
C THR A 57 11.76 4.15 -13.51
N VAL A 58 10.81 3.76 -12.66
CA VAL A 58 9.45 4.32 -12.66
C VAL A 58 9.48 5.84 -12.45
N GLU A 59 10.27 6.35 -11.51
CA GLU A 59 10.43 7.79 -11.28
C GLU A 59 11.03 8.51 -12.49
N MET A 60 12.01 7.90 -13.16
CA MET A 60 12.62 8.48 -14.37
C MET A 60 11.57 8.61 -15.49
N LEU A 61 10.76 7.59 -15.71
CA LEU A 61 9.69 7.63 -16.72
C LEU A 61 8.59 8.64 -16.36
N LEU A 62 8.28 8.82 -15.08
CA LEU A 62 7.33 9.83 -14.62
C LEU A 62 7.77 11.28 -14.87
N LYS A 63 9.07 11.54 -15.12
CA LYS A 63 9.53 12.87 -15.59
C LYS A 63 9.01 13.17 -16.99
N ASP A 64 8.98 12.18 -17.88
CA ASP A 64 8.53 12.33 -19.25
C ASP A 64 7.02 12.10 -19.42
N ALA A 65 6.41 11.34 -18.52
CA ALA A 65 4.97 11.02 -18.52
C ALA A 65 4.35 11.25 -17.11
N PRO A 66 4.28 12.50 -16.64
CA PRO A 66 3.93 12.82 -15.24
C PRO A 66 2.52 12.40 -14.83
N ASN A 67 1.60 12.24 -15.79
CA ASN A 67 0.21 11.87 -15.57
C ASN A 67 -0.11 10.44 -16.04
N ASN A 68 0.93 9.61 -16.28
CA ASN A 68 0.69 8.21 -16.62
C ASN A 68 0.20 7.45 -15.38
N THR A 69 -1.07 7.02 -15.42
CA THR A 69 -1.76 6.39 -14.29
C THR A 69 -1.13 5.07 -13.87
N GLN A 70 -0.60 4.29 -14.83
CA GLN A 70 0.07 3.01 -14.53
C GLN A 70 1.37 3.24 -13.77
N LEU A 71 2.22 4.19 -14.21
CA LEU A 71 3.46 4.53 -13.51
C LEU A 71 3.19 5.14 -12.13
N LEU A 72 2.19 6.02 -12.01
CA LEU A 72 1.79 6.59 -10.71
C LEU A 72 1.33 5.49 -9.76
N ARG A 73 0.54 4.52 -10.23
CA ARG A 73 0.08 3.39 -9.40
C ARG A 73 1.23 2.49 -9.01
N THR A 74 2.14 2.16 -9.93
CA THR A 74 3.33 1.36 -9.64
C THR A 74 4.24 2.06 -8.61
N ALA A 75 4.43 3.38 -8.72
CA ALA A 75 5.19 4.13 -7.73
C ALA A 75 4.48 4.16 -6.36
N CYS A 76 3.15 4.41 -6.35
CA CYS A 76 2.31 4.44 -5.16
C CYS A 76 2.38 3.12 -4.37
N SER A 77 2.05 2.00 -5.00
CA SER A 77 2.08 0.68 -4.36
C SER A 77 3.50 0.20 -4.08
N GLY A 78 4.41 0.34 -5.04
CA GLY A 78 5.76 -0.19 -4.92
C GLY A 78 6.60 0.50 -3.84
N PHE A 79 6.54 1.84 -3.71
CA PHE A 79 7.20 2.52 -2.59
C PHE A 79 6.57 2.16 -1.23
N THR A 80 5.24 1.93 -1.17
CA THR A 80 4.58 1.48 0.07
C THR A 80 5.04 0.09 0.47
N GLN A 81 5.00 -0.87 -0.46
CA GLN A 81 5.39 -2.26 -0.21
C GLN A 81 6.88 -2.39 0.15
N TYR A 82 7.76 -1.69 -0.59
CA TYR A 82 9.19 -1.68 -0.29
C TYR A 82 9.48 -1.11 1.09
N SER A 83 8.84 0.00 1.44
CA SER A 83 9.02 0.64 2.75
C SER A 83 8.58 -0.28 3.87
N TYR A 84 7.42 -0.95 3.71
CA TYR A 84 6.91 -1.85 4.73
C TYR A 84 7.79 -3.10 4.86
N GLY A 85 8.02 -3.81 3.76
CA GLY A 85 8.67 -5.12 3.78
C GLY A 85 10.16 -5.08 4.10
N PHE A 86 10.86 -4.02 3.69
CA PHE A 86 12.33 -3.99 3.73
C PHE A 86 12.94 -2.87 4.56
N LEU A 87 12.13 -1.91 5.03
CA LEU A 87 12.61 -0.87 5.95
C LEU A 87 11.89 -0.92 7.30
N HIS A 88 10.56 -0.92 7.29
CA HIS A 88 9.76 -0.89 8.51
C HIS A 88 9.89 -2.21 9.30
N ILE A 89 9.64 -3.35 8.67
CA ILE A 89 9.83 -4.66 9.32
C ILE A 89 11.27 -4.81 9.80
N GLU A 90 12.25 -4.41 8.99
CA GLU A 90 13.67 -4.50 9.39
C GLU A 90 13.99 -3.60 10.60
N ALA A 91 13.36 -2.42 10.70
CA ALA A 91 13.49 -1.56 11.88
C ALA A 91 12.93 -2.24 13.15
N GLU A 92 11.80 -2.92 13.02
CA GLU A 92 11.21 -3.68 14.15
C GLU A 92 12.08 -4.89 14.54
N LEU A 93 12.69 -5.56 13.57
CA LEU A 93 13.62 -6.68 13.82
C LEU A 93 14.93 -6.25 14.48
N ARG A 94 15.29 -4.98 14.35
CA ARG A 94 16.51 -4.39 14.93
C ARG A 94 16.21 -3.48 16.13
N ALA A 95 15.11 -3.70 16.83
CA ALA A 95 14.70 -2.84 17.94
C ALA A 95 15.75 -2.78 19.09
N SER A 96 16.58 -3.81 19.27
CA SER A 96 17.71 -3.82 20.20
C SER A 96 18.86 -2.89 19.79
N ASP A 97 19.00 -2.54 18.50
CA ASP A 97 19.90 -1.49 18.02
C ASP A 97 19.08 -0.23 17.72
N ALA A 98 18.87 0.59 18.73
CA ALA A 98 18.03 1.78 18.64
C ALA A 98 18.47 2.77 17.55
N ALA A 99 19.78 2.89 17.26
CA ALA A 99 20.30 3.77 16.24
C ALA A 99 19.93 3.27 14.85
N ALA A 100 20.20 1.99 14.55
CA ALA A 100 19.83 1.37 13.27
C ALA A 100 18.31 1.35 13.05
N ALA A 101 17.52 1.03 14.09
CA ALA A 101 16.07 1.04 14.03
C ALA A 101 15.53 2.45 13.71
N THR A 102 16.07 3.49 14.34
CA THR A 102 15.67 4.89 14.08
C THR A 102 16.01 5.34 12.68
N GLU A 103 17.19 4.98 12.16
CA GLU A 103 17.56 5.29 10.78
C GLU A 103 16.61 4.63 9.78
N LEU A 104 16.33 3.33 9.97
CA LEU A 104 15.41 2.57 9.12
C LEU A 104 13.99 3.15 9.17
N LYS A 105 13.46 3.50 10.34
CA LYS A 105 12.16 4.18 10.49
C LYS A 105 12.13 5.51 9.76
N SER A 106 13.18 6.31 9.90
CA SER A 106 13.31 7.59 9.20
C SER A 106 13.32 7.41 7.67
N ARG A 107 14.03 6.40 7.16
CA ARG A 107 14.02 6.07 5.73
C ARG A 107 12.65 5.58 5.27
N ALA A 108 12.01 4.70 6.04
CA ALA A 108 10.67 4.19 5.75
C ALA A 108 9.66 5.34 5.68
N ALA A 109 9.68 6.26 6.64
CA ALA A 109 8.79 7.42 6.66
C ALA A 109 8.93 8.27 5.39
N ARG A 110 10.16 8.56 4.95
CA ARG A 110 10.38 9.31 3.68
C ARG A 110 9.85 8.57 2.46
N MET A 111 9.96 7.23 2.42
CA MET A 111 9.44 6.44 1.30
C MET A 111 7.91 6.36 1.33
N TYR A 112 7.28 6.26 2.51
CA TYR A 112 5.82 6.32 2.65
C TYR A 112 5.26 7.68 2.21
N GLN A 113 5.90 8.80 2.58
CA GLN A 113 5.50 10.14 2.12
C GLN A 113 5.60 10.24 0.59
N ARG A 114 6.67 9.69 0.01
CA ARG A 114 6.85 9.62 -1.44
C ARG A 114 5.73 8.80 -2.10
N ALA A 115 5.43 7.61 -1.56
CA ALA A 115 4.33 6.76 -2.01
C ALA A 115 3.01 7.51 -1.98
N ARG A 116 2.65 8.10 -0.84
CA ARG A 116 1.42 8.90 -0.67
C ARG A 116 1.33 10.03 -1.70
N GLY A 117 2.44 10.71 -1.98
CA GLY A 117 2.48 11.75 -3.01
C GLY A 117 2.11 11.21 -4.40
N TYR A 118 2.60 10.03 -4.78
CA TYR A 118 2.21 9.39 -6.05
C TYR A 118 0.76 8.90 -6.05
N CYS A 119 0.29 8.36 -4.93
CA CYS A 119 -1.10 7.93 -4.76
C CYS A 119 -2.07 9.09 -4.96
N LEU A 120 -1.85 10.20 -4.26
CA LEU A 120 -2.70 11.41 -4.36
C LEU A 120 -2.64 12.03 -5.76
N ARG A 121 -1.46 12.07 -6.39
CA ARG A 121 -1.36 12.55 -7.79
C ARG A 121 -2.17 11.68 -8.73
N GLY A 122 -2.09 10.35 -8.60
CA GLY A 122 -2.86 9.44 -9.43
C GLY A 122 -4.36 9.58 -9.19
N LEU A 123 -4.78 9.71 -7.95
CA LEU A 123 -6.16 9.91 -7.56
C LEU A 123 -6.70 11.24 -8.11
N ALA A 124 -5.91 12.32 -8.04
CA ALA A 124 -6.29 13.64 -8.52
C ALA A 124 -6.55 13.71 -10.04
N LEU A 125 -6.05 12.75 -10.82
CA LEU A 125 -6.36 12.71 -12.26
C LEU A 125 -7.84 12.44 -12.57
N SER A 126 -8.53 11.71 -11.68
CA SER A 126 -9.97 11.42 -11.79
C SER A 126 -10.80 12.09 -10.70
N ARG A 127 -10.19 12.45 -9.58
CA ARG A 127 -10.81 12.99 -8.37
C ARG A 127 -10.01 14.18 -7.82
N PRO A 128 -9.94 15.30 -8.53
CA PRO A 128 -9.12 16.46 -8.12
C PRO A 128 -9.60 17.08 -6.81
N GLU A 129 -10.84 16.83 -6.41
CA GLU A 129 -11.41 17.25 -5.13
C GLU A 129 -10.81 16.54 -3.92
N ILE A 130 -10.15 15.36 -4.10
CA ILE A 130 -9.54 14.61 -3.01
C ILE A 130 -8.12 15.09 -2.78
N THR A 131 -7.94 15.89 -1.74
CA THR A 131 -6.66 16.45 -1.28
C THR A 131 -6.44 16.12 0.20
N LEU A 132 -5.23 16.33 0.70
CA LEU A 132 -4.98 16.19 2.15
C LEU A 132 -5.87 17.13 2.96
N GLU A 133 -6.11 18.35 2.47
CA GLU A 133 -6.96 19.35 3.11
C GLU A 133 -8.43 18.91 3.14
N SER A 134 -9.00 18.46 2.01
CA SER A 134 -10.39 18.01 1.96
C SER A 134 -10.62 16.76 2.82
N LEU A 135 -9.64 15.85 2.84
CA LEU A 135 -9.68 14.67 3.70
C LEU A 135 -9.58 15.01 5.20
N ALA A 136 -8.87 16.08 5.55
CA ALA A 136 -8.78 16.53 6.94
C ALA A 136 -10.05 17.27 7.39
N ASN A 137 -10.65 18.07 6.50
CA ASN A 137 -11.81 18.90 6.83
C ASN A 137 -13.13 18.13 6.81
N ASP A 138 -13.40 17.41 5.73
CA ASP A 138 -14.61 16.58 5.58
C ASP A 138 -14.32 15.38 4.66
N PRO A 139 -13.80 14.29 5.21
CA PRO A 139 -13.47 13.10 4.43
C PRO A 139 -14.72 12.45 3.79
N ALA A 140 -15.89 12.58 4.39
CA ALA A 140 -17.10 12.00 3.83
C ALA A 140 -17.53 12.72 2.55
N ALA A 141 -17.52 14.05 2.56
CA ALA A 141 -17.78 14.85 1.36
C ALA A 141 -16.71 14.65 0.29
N ALA A 142 -15.44 14.61 0.67
CA ALA A 142 -14.32 14.40 -0.26
C ALA A 142 -14.44 13.06 -1.01
N LEU A 143 -14.87 12.01 -0.33
CA LEU A 143 -14.91 10.64 -0.87
C LEU A 143 -16.24 10.22 -1.50
N LYS A 144 -17.29 11.05 -1.43
CA LYS A 144 -18.65 10.69 -1.84
C LYS A 144 -18.77 10.19 -3.28
N ASN A 145 -18.01 10.77 -4.20
CA ASN A 145 -18.08 10.48 -5.64
C ASN A 145 -17.14 9.36 -6.09
N THR A 146 -16.39 8.72 -5.18
CA THR A 146 -15.49 7.62 -5.53
C THR A 146 -16.26 6.37 -5.93
N THR A 147 -15.65 5.59 -6.80
CA THR A 147 -16.19 4.38 -7.44
C THR A 147 -15.28 3.18 -7.18
N PRO A 148 -15.68 1.94 -7.51
CA PRO A 148 -14.79 0.77 -7.39
C PRO A 148 -13.45 0.92 -8.13
N ALA A 149 -13.38 1.69 -9.22
CA ALA A 149 -12.14 1.95 -9.94
C ALA A 149 -11.13 2.77 -9.11
N ASP A 150 -11.59 3.49 -8.10
CA ASP A 150 -10.75 4.30 -7.21
C ASP A 150 -10.18 3.49 -6.03
N VAL A 151 -10.68 2.27 -5.76
CA VAL A 151 -10.29 1.43 -4.61
C VAL A 151 -8.78 1.25 -4.48
N PRO A 152 -8.01 0.92 -5.55
CA PRO A 152 -6.56 0.80 -5.43
C PRO A 152 -5.88 2.08 -4.93
N TRP A 153 -6.35 3.24 -5.36
CA TRP A 153 -5.82 4.53 -4.92
C TRP A 153 -6.16 4.85 -3.47
N LEU A 154 -7.41 4.60 -3.07
CA LEU A 154 -7.87 4.79 -1.69
C LEU A 154 -7.08 3.91 -0.72
N TYR A 155 -6.95 2.63 -1.05
CA TYR A 155 -6.20 1.67 -0.24
C TYR A 155 -4.73 2.05 -0.09
N TRP A 156 -4.01 2.27 -1.21
CA TRP A 156 -2.58 2.55 -1.14
C TRP A 156 -2.27 3.91 -0.53
N THR A 157 -3.16 4.91 -0.70
CA THR A 157 -3.05 6.19 0.02
C THR A 157 -3.16 5.95 1.53
N ALA A 158 -4.17 5.20 1.96
CA ALA A 158 -4.37 4.88 3.37
C ALA A 158 -3.23 4.04 3.94
N ALA A 159 -2.79 2.99 3.23
CA ALA A 159 -1.72 2.11 3.67
C ALA A 159 -0.38 2.85 3.85
N SER A 160 0.00 3.69 2.88
CA SER A 160 1.23 4.49 2.99
C SER A 160 1.15 5.53 4.11
N TRP A 161 0.00 6.17 4.26
CA TRP A 161 -0.20 7.20 5.30
C TRP A 161 -0.27 6.59 6.70
N GLY A 162 -1.07 5.54 6.88
CA GLY A 162 -1.20 4.84 8.15
C GLY A 162 0.12 4.21 8.62
N ALA A 163 0.87 3.58 7.69
CA ALA A 163 2.17 3.02 8.00
C ALA A 163 3.21 4.11 8.37
N GLU A 164 3.18 5.28 7.73
CA GLU A 164 4.00 6.42 8.12
C GLU A 164 3.65 6.88 9.54
N LEU A 165 2.36 7.03 9.84
CA LEU A 165 1.89 7.45 11.16
C LEU A 165 2.31 6.49 12.28
N SER A 166 2.32 5.18 12.00
CA SER A 166 2.69 4.15 13.00
C SER A 166 4.15 4.23 13.46
N ILE A 167 5.04 4.82 12.65
CA ILE A 167 6.47 4.97 12.96
C ILE A 167 6.90 6.42 13.18
N ALA A 168 5.97 7.37 13.09
CA ALA A 168 6.29 8.79 13.25
C ALA A 168 6.70 9.12 14.71
N PRO A 169 7.76 9.91 14.93
CA PRO A 169 8.20 10.27 16.28
C PRO A 169 7.20 11.16 17.02
N ASN A 170 6.37 11.92 16.30
CA ASN A 170 5.38 12.86 16.84
C ASN A 170 3.95 12.36 16.63
N GLN A 171 3.67 11.10 17.01
CA GLN A 171 2.35 10.49 16.81
C GLN A 171 1.20 11.32 17.38
N LEU A 172 1.37 11.88 18.60
CA LEU A 172 0.34 12.69 19.26
C LEU A 172 -0.10 13.91 18.43
N ALA A 173 0.85 14.63 17.81
CA ALA A 173 0.53 15.78 16.97
C ALA A 173 -0.21 15.40 15.67
N ARG A 174 -0.14 14.14 15.28
CA ARG A 174 -0.68 13.62 14.02
C ARG A 174 -1.90 12.71 14.21
N ILE A 175 -2.44 12.58 15.44
CA ILE A 175 -3.60 11.74 15.73
C ILE A 175 -4.81 12.13 14.85
N ALA A 176 -5.02 13.43 14.58
CA ALA A 176 -6.12 13.89 13.73
C ALA A 176 -6.07 13.28 12.31
N GLU A 177 -4.88 12.95 11.81
CA GLU A 177 -4.71 12.32 10.49
C GLU A 177 -5.25 10.89 10.43
N LEU A 178 -5.37 10.19 11.57
CA LEU A 178 -5.93 8.83 11.65
C LEU A 178 -7.38 8.78 11.14
N ALA A 179 -8.16 9.84 11.37
CA ALA A 179 -9.53 9.92 10.88
C ALA A 179 -9.60 9.89 9.35
N SER A 180 -8.71 10.63 8.67
CA SER A 180 -8.61 10.64 7.21
C SER A 180 -8.23 9.27 6.66
N VAL A 181 -7.24 8.61 7.28
CA VAL A 181 -6.80 7.26 6.87
C VAL A 181 -7.92 6.24 7.05
N ARG A 182 -8.59 6.26 8.20
CA ARG A 182 -9.75 5.39 8.45
C ARG A 182 -10.89 5.61 7.45
N ALA A 183 -11.17 6.86 7.10
CA ALA A 183 -12.20 7.19 6.11
C ALA A 183 -11.87 6.62 4.72
N LEU A 184 -10.60 6.72 4.28
CA LEU A 184 -10.13 6.12 3.03
C LEU A 184 -10.32 4.59 3.03
N LEU A 185 -9.92 3.89 4.09
CA LEU A 185 -10.09 2.43 4.21
C LEU A 185 -11.56 2.04 4.25
N ASN A 186 -12.39 2.72 5.05
CA ASN A 186 -13.82 2.44 5.13
C ASN A 186 -14.52 2.68 3.79
N ARG A 187 -14.13 3.73 3.05
CA ARG A 187 -14.67 3.97 1.72
C ARG A 187 -14.23 2.90 0.73
N ALA A 188 -12.96 2.49 0.75
CA ALA A 188 -12.47 1.39 -0.09
C ALA A 188 -13.24 0.10 0.20
N ARG A 189 -13.44 -0.26 1.49
CA ARG A 189 -14.23 -1.41 1.92
C ARG A 189 -15.68 -1.35 1.43
N ALA A 190 -16.32 -0.18 1.53
CA ALA A 190 -17.69 0.01 1.07
C ALA A 190 -17.85 -0.13 -0.45
N LEU A 191 -16.80 0.14 -1.22
CA LEU A 191 -16.79 0.04 -2.68
C LEU A 191 -16.44 -1.37 -3.18
N ASP A 192 -15.49 -2.04 -2.52
CA ASP A 192 -15.07 -3.41 -2.82
C ASP A 192 -14.39 -4.04 -1.59
N ASP A 193 -15.16 -4.75 -0.77
CA ASP A 193 -14.65 -5.42 0.44
C ASP A 193 -13.75 -6.63 0.14
N ARG A 194 -13.81 -7.15 -1.10
CA ARG A 194 -13.07 -8.34 -1.55
C ARG A 194 -11.72 -8.01 -2.18
N TRP A 195 -11.42 -6.74 -2.33
CA TRP A 195 -10.23 -6.28 -3.03
C TRP A 195 -8.96 -6.95 -2.47
N GLU A 196 -8.11 -7.45 -3.37
CA GLU A 196 -6.83 -8.13 -3.06
C GLU A 196 -6.99 -9.19 -1.96
N SER A 197 -8.06 -10.02 -2.06
CA SER A 197 -8.33 -11.12 -1.12
C SER A 197 -8.39 -10.69 0.34
N GLY A 198 -8.93 -9.49 0.62
CA GLY A 198 -9.15 -8.99 1.97
C GLY A 198 -8.08 -8.02 2.49
N ALA A 199 -7.20 -7.48 1.64
CA ALA A 199 -6.15 -6.56 2.05
C ALA A 199 -6.65 -5.31 2.79
N ILE A 200 -7.87 -4.83 2.47
CA ILE A 200 -8.48 -3.69 3.16
C ILE A 200 -8.77 -4.05 4.62
N HIS A 201 -9.31 -5.25 4.87
CA HIS A 201 -9.58 -5.74 6.21
C HIS A 201 -8.29 -5.92 7.02
N GLU A 202 -7.24 -6.44 6.39
CA GLU A 202 -5.92 -6.56 7.03
C GLU A 202 -5.38 -5.19 7.52
N ALA A 203 -5.55 -4.14 6.71
CA ALA A 203 -5.16 -2.80 7.12
C ALA A 203 -6.07 -2.26 8.25
N LEU A 204 -7.37 -2.55 8.22
CA LEU A 204 -8.32 -2.14 9.26
C LEU A 204 -8.04 -2.80 10.60
N ILE A 205 -7.57 -4.07 10.65
CA ILE A 205 -7.17 -4.73 11.90
C ILE A 205 -6.22 -3.84 12.73
N ALA A 206 -5.21 -3.24 12.08
CA ALA A 206 -4.25 -2.39 12.78
C ALA A 206 -4.88 -1.10 13.34
N PHE A 207 -5.84 -0.51 12.60
CA PHE A 207 -6.56 0.68 13.06
C PHE A 207 -7.57 0.37 14.16
N ASP A 208 -8.26 -0.76 14.05
CA ASP A 208 -9.23 -1.19 15.04
C ASP A 208 -8.57 -1.78 16.29
N GLY A 209 -7.31 -2.18 16.20
CA GLY A 209 -6.47 -2.53 17.34
C GLY A 209 -5.93 -1.34 18.13
N LEU A 210 -6.14 -0.10 17.70
CA LEU A 210 -5.76 1.09 18.45
C LEU A 210 -6.55 1.20 19.77
N PRO A 211 -6.06 1.95 20.76
CA PRO A 211 -6.82 2.24 21.97
C PRO A 211 -8.20 2.85 21.67
N PRO A 212 -9.26 2.57 22.47
CA PRO A 212 -10.60 3.10 22.22
C PRO A 212 -10.68 4.63 22.07
N MET A 213 -9.84 5.36 22.82
CA MET A 213 -9.73 6.83 22.70
C MET A 213 -9.26 7.32 21.32
N LEU A 214 -8.61 6.44 20.55
CA LEU A 214 -8.20 6.68 19.16
C LEU A 214 -9.16 6.02 18.14
N GLY A 215 -10.34 5.61 18.60
CA GLY A 215 -11.38 4.99 17.79
C GLY A 215 -11.17 3.49 17.54
N GLY A 216 -10.29 2.83 18.30
CA GLY A 216 -10.09 1.39 18.23
C GLY A 216 -11.23 0.59 18.87
N SER A 217 -11.39 -0.65 18.41
CA SER A 217 -12.35 -1.64 18.95
C SER A 217 -11.80 -3.04 18.70
N ALA A 218 -11.49 -3.76 19.77
CA ALA A 218 -11.01 -5.15 19.68
C ALA A 218 -12.04 -6.06 18.95
N ALA A 219 -13.33 -5.79 19.13
CA ALA A 219 -14.39 -6.54 18.44
C ALA A 219 -14.35 -6.25 16.91
N ALA A 220 -14.13 -4.99 16.50
CA ALA A 220 -13.99 -4.65 15.08
C ALA A 220 -12.72 -5.26 14.49
N ALA A 221 -11.58 -5.19 15.19
CA ALA A 221 -10.34 -5.83 14.76
C ALA A 221 -10.52 -7.34 14.55
N ARG A 222 -11.27 -8.03 15.42
CA ARG A 222 -11.59 -9.45 15.27
C ARG A 222 -12.50 -9.70 14.06
N ALA A 223 -13.53 -8.88 13.86
CA ALA A 223 -14.43 -9.01 12.71
C ALA A 223 -13.70 -8.79 11.38
N ASP A 224 -12.81 -7.80 11.30
CA ASP A 224 -11.99 -7.60 10.11
C ASP A 224 -10.98 -8.74 9.91
N PHE A 225 -10.42 -9.31 10.98
CA PHE A 225 -9.59 -10.52 10.88
C PHE A 225 -10.39 -11.70 10.30
N ASP A 226 -11.56 -11.99 10.86
CA ASP A 226 -12.38 -13.12 10.41
C ASP A 226 -12.76 -12.94 8.93
N ARG A 227 -13.07 -11.71 8.51
CA ARG A 227 -13.35 -11.41 7.11
C ARG A 227 -12.12 -11.55 6.20
N ALA A 228 -10.95 -11.08 6.63
CA ALA A 228 -9.69 -11.26 5.88
C ALA A 228 -9.35 -12.75 5.71
N ILE A 229 -9.55 -13.57 6.74
CA ILE A 229 -9.34 -15.02 6.69
C ILE A 229 -10.33 -15.70 5.74
N GLU A 230 -11.60 -15.32 5.77
CA GLU A 230 -12.61 -15.81 4.82
C GLU A 230 -12.22 -15.50 3.38
N LEU A 231 -11.89 -14.23 3.08
CA LEU A 231 -11.57 -13.78 1.72
C LEU A 231 -10.26 -14.36 1.17
N SER A 232 -9.29 -14.61 2.04
CA SER A 232 -8.02 -15.26 1.67
C SER A 232 -8.07 -16.77 1.73
N ALA A 233 -9.21 -17.39 2.08
CA ALA A 233 -9.36 -18.83 2.35
C ALA A 233 -8.31 -19.33 3.36
N GLY A 234 -8.05 -18.57 4.41
CA GLY A 234 -7.08 -18.89 5.46
C GLY A 234 -5.61 -18.71 5.08
N LYS A 235 -5.30 -18.16 3.90
CA LYS A 235 -3.94 -18.12 3.35
C LYS A 235 -3.19 -16.82 3.61
N SER A 236 -3.80 -15.82 4.24
CA SER A 236 -3.12 -14.56 4.57
C SER A 236 -2.34 -14.70 5.88
N VAL A 237 -1.04 -14.78 5.79
CA VAL A 237 -0.14 -14.70 6.94
C VAL A 237 -0.22 -13.32 7.60
N PHE A 238 -0.36 -12.27 6.79
CA PHE A 238 -0.36 -10.89 7.27
C PHE A 238 -1.54 -10.60 8.22
N ALA A 239 -2.73 -11.16 7.96
CA ALA A 239 -3.89 -10.99 8.84
C ALA A 239 -3.63 -11.51 10.26
N TYR A 240 -3.01 -12.68 10.39
CA TYR A 240 -2.64 -13.25 11.69
C TYR A 240 -1.61 -12.38 12.43
N VAL A 241 -0.59 -11.89 11.73
CA VAL A 241 0.44 -11.02 12.31
C VAL A 241 -0.16 -9.67 12.72
N ALA A 242 -1.04 -9.10 11.90
CA ALA A 242 -1.71 -7.85 12.21
C ALA A 242 -2.54 -7.98 13.49
N LEU A 243 -3.37 -9.03 13.60
CA LEU A 243 -4.16 -9.25 14.81
C LEU A 243 -3.28 -9.53 16.02
N ALA A 244 -2.25 -10.39 15.90
CA ALA A 244 -1.32 -10.68 16.98
C ALA A 244 -0.63 -9.42 17.52
N SER A 245 -0.39 -8.43 16.66
CA SER A 245 0.23 -7.15 17.05
C SER A 245 -0.69 -6.28 17.90
N THR A 246 -2.00 -6.50 17.86
CA THR A 246 -2.99 -5.78 18.68
C THR A 246 -3.28 -6.48 20.02
N MET A 247 -2.86 -7.74 20.18
CA MET A 247 -3.17 -8.53 21.36
C MET A 247 -2.29 -8.16 22.54
N THR A 248 -2.92 -8.00 23.72
CA THR A 248 -2.26 -7.85 25.02
C THR A 248 -2.05 -9.17 25.73
N ASP A 249 -2.94 -10.17 25.48
CA ASP A 249 -2.79 -11.52 26.00
C ASP A 249 -1.64 -12.25 25.28
N PRO A 250 -0.56 -12.64 26.01
CA PRO A 250 0.60 -13.29 25.42
C PRO A 250 0.29 -14.69 24.89
N VAL A 251 -0.71 -15.39 25.45
CA VAL A 251 -1.09 -16.74 25.02
C VAL A 251 -1.81 -16.67 23.66
N GLU A 252 -2.78 -15.79 23.54
CA GLU A 252 -3.49 -15.57 22.27
C GLU A 252 -2.56 -15.04 21.20
N LYS A 253 -1.71 -14.05 21.54
CA LYS A 253 -0.68 -13.54 20.63
C LYS A 253 0.22 -14.64 20.09
N LYS A 254 0.75 -15.50 20.96
CA LYS A 254 1.60 -16.63 20.58
C LYS A 254 0.87 -17.57 19.63
N LYS A 255 -0.36 -17.96 19.96
CA LYS A 255 -1.20 -18.83 19.12
C LYS A 255 -1.40 -18.28 17.70
N LEU A 256 -1.67 -17.00 17.57
CA LEU A 256 -1.83 -16.34 16.27
C LEU A 256 -0.53 -16.34 15.47
N LEU A 257 0.61 -16.05 16.12
CA LEU A 257 1.91 -16.06 15.45
C LEU A 257 2.34 -17.47 15.03
N GLU A 258 2.06 -18.50 15.83
CA GLU A 258 2.31 -19.90 15.46
C GLU A 258 1.44 -20.30 14.25
N ALA A 259 0.17 -19.92 14.23
CA ALA A 259 -0.71 -20.13 13.07
C ALA A 259 -0.19 -19.42 11.82
N ALA A 260 0.31 -18.17 11.94
CA ALA A 260 0.92 -17.43 10.85
C ALA A 260 2.13 -18.16 10.24
N VAL A 261 2.99 -18.73 11.09
CA VAL A 261 4.19 -19.48 10.64
C VAL A 261 3.85 -20.79 9.98
N ALA A 262 2.74 -21.44 10.39
CA ALA A 262 2.30 -22.72 9.86
C ALA A 262 1.67 -22.65 8.45
N ILE A 263 1.26 -21.47 7.98
CA ILE A 263 0.70 -21.29 6.63
C ILE A 263 1.79 -21.53 5.59
N ASP A 264 1.50 -22.30 4.55
CA ASP A 264 2.38 -22.38 3.39
C ASP A 264 2.25 -21.11 2.53
N ALA A 265 3.28 -20.30 2.55
CA ALA A 265 3.33 -19.01 1.81
C ALA A 265 3.16 -19.19 0.28
N ALA A 266 3.43 -20.39 -0.27
CA ALA A 266 3.28 -20.69 -1.69
C ALA A 266 1.82 -20.85 -2.13
N THR A 267 0.88 -21.05 -1.21
CA THR A 267 -0.54 -21.33 -1.52
C THR A 267 -1.33 -20.11 -1.99
N LEU A 268 -0.85 -18.89 -1.70
CA LEU A 268 -1.41 -17.64 -2.21
C LEU A 268 -0.34 -16.93 -3.04
N THR A 269 -0.17 -17.39 -4.28
CA THR A 269 0.93 -16.98 -5.16
C THR A 269 0.97 -15.48 -5.42
N SER A 270 -0.19 -14.83 -5.59
CA SER A 270 -0.29 -13.37 -5.79
C SER A 270 0.20 -12.54 -4.58
N ARG A 271 0.47 -13.18 -3.44
CA ARG A 271 0.91 -12.54 -2.20
C ARG A 271 2.02 -13.32 -1.49
N ARG A 272 2.75 -14.16 -2.26
CA ARG A 272 3.81 -15.00 -1.71
C ARG A 272 4.88 -14.17 -0.97
N LEU A 273 5.38 -13.12 -1.60
CA LEU A 273 6.38 -12.25 -0.99
C LEU A 273 5.88 -11.64 0.32
N THR A 274 4.66 -11.10 0.33
CA THR A 274 4.03 -10.54 1.52
C THR A 274 3.92 -11.56 2.64
N ASN A 275 3.50 -12.79 2.32
CA ASN A 275 3.41 -13.88 3.29
C ASN A 275 4.79 -14.28 3.84
N LEU A 276 5.83 -14.37 3.00
CA LEU A 276 7.20 -14.68 3.45
C LEU A 276 7.75 -13.61 4.38
N LEU A 277 7.54 -12.32 4.07
CA LEU A 277 7.95 -11.20 4.92
C LEU A 277 7.18 -11.20 6.26
N ALA A 278 5.87 -11.44 6.23
CA ALA A 278 5.05 -11.55 7.43
C ALA A 278 5.47 -12.76 8.30
N GLN A 279 5.81 -13.91 7.69
CA GLN A 279 6.34 -15.06 8.44
C GLN A 279 7.70 -14.78 9.08
N ARG A 280 8.59 -14.07 8.37
CA ARG A 280 9.88 -13.65 8.93
C ARG A 280 9.65 -12.81 10.19
N TYR A 281 8.72 -11.86 10.11
CA TYR A 281 8.36 -11.01 11.26
C TYR A 281 7.70 -11.82 12.39
N ALA A 282 6.77 -12.72 12.07
CA ALA A 282 6.13 -13.60 13.06
C ALA A 282 7.15 -14.45 13.84
N ARG A 283 8.12 -15.06 13.13
CA ARG A 283 9.19 -15.85 13.78
C ARG A 283 10.04 -15.02 14.74
N ALA A 284 10.38 -13.79 14.37
CA ALA A 284 11.13 -12.90 15.24
C ALA A 284 10.32 -12.48 16.47
N LEU A 285 9.02 -12.26 16.35
CA LEU A 285 8.14 -11.98 17.47
C LEU A 285 8.03 -13.18 18.44
N LEU A 286 8.01 -14.40 17.91
CA LEU A 286 7.98 -15.65 18.71
C LEU A 286 9.29 -15.91 19.46
N SER A 287 10.42 -15.61 18.83
CA SER A 287 11.76 -15.83 19.45
C SER A 287 12.12 -14.79 20.51
N GLY A 288 11.33 -13.73 20.68
CA GLY A 288 11.67 -12.62 21.58
C GLY A 288 12.87 -11.79 21.10
N SER A 289 13.33 -12.00 19.89
CA SER A 289 14.44 -11.26 19.26
C SER A 289 13.97 -9.87 18.84
N ARG A 290 13.89 -8.93 19.81
CA ARG A 290 13.67 -7.51 19.58
C ARG A 290 14.80 -6.69 20.16
#